data_dc2c38f780a79ee21934e2f0c580e843
#
_entry.id   dc2c38f780a79ee21934e2f0c580e843
#
_cell.length_a   1.000
_cell.length_b   1.000
_cell.length_c   1.000
_cell.angle_alpha   90.00
_cell.angle_beta   90.00
_cell.angle_gamma   90.00
#
_symmetry.space_group_name_H-M   'P 1'
#
loop_
_entity.id
_entity.type
_entity.pdbx_description
1 polymer ?
#
loop_
_entity_poly.entity_id
_entity_poly.type
_entity_poly.pdbx_seq_one_letter_code
_entity_poly.pdbx_strand_id
1 'polypeptide(L)'
;MRNDEMYLQLYLIRHGESMGNIETDEPFDKTNPPLTPHGKMQAKAVGERFAELKEFTLYSSPLGRARETASQISTEMIIDSDLLENGVRATENGFEDYYESAEECYARALKVIGKIRSKHRNHENVIIVAHGMFLNQLIKAALNIPCGAMRLSVYNASVTKINFCDDAPVKLALSNDVSHLKETDGEKLFWM
;
A
#
# COMPACT_ATOMS: atom_id res chain seq x y z
N MET A 1 17.83 22.31 -11.23
CA MET A 1 17.59 20.84 -11.29
C MET A 1 16.90 20.46 -9.99
N ARG A 2 15.74 19.82 -10.04
CA ARG A 2 15.00 19.43 -8.82
C ARG A 2 15.73 18.24 -8.21
N ASN A 3 16.06 18.32 -6.92
CA ASN A 3 16.78 17.29 -6.15
C ASN A 3 16.03 15.93 -6.00
N ASP A 4 14.95 15.72 -6.72
CA ASP A 4 14.16 14.47 -6.62
C ASP A 4 14.89 13.26 -7.23
N GLU A 5 15.88 13.50 -8.09
CA GLU A 5 16.67 12.46 -8.75
C GLU A 5 17.70 11.76 -7.82
N MET A 6 17.90 12.25 -6.60
CA MET A 6 18.87 11.67 -5.65
C MET A 6 18.25 10.69 -4.65
N TYR A 7 16.94 10.41 -4.74
CA TYR A 7 16.22 9.61 -3.74
C TYR A 7 15.69 8.30 -4.33
N LEU A 8 15.77 7.23 -3.55
CA LEU A 8 14.88 6.11 -3.72
C LEU A 8 13.46 6.57 -3.37
N GLN A 9 12.55 6.53 -4.34
CA GLN A 9 11.18 6.99 -4.19
C GLN A 9 10.26 5.80 -3.90
N LEU A 10 9.76 5.71 -2.68
CA LEU A 10 8.85 4.66 -2.25
C LEU A 10 7.42 5.18 -2.23
N TYR A 11 6.56 4.58 -3.06
CA TYR A 11 5.12 4.84 -3.10
C TYR A 11 4.39 3.69 -2.40
N LEU A 12 3.62 4.02 -1.39
CA LEU A 12 2.81 3.09 -0.60
C LEU A 12 1.34 3.34 -0.90
N ILE A 13 0.64 2.32 -1.39
CA ILE A 13 -0.74 2.44 -1.88
C ILE A 13 -1.59 1.41 -1.15
N ARG A 14 -2.67 1.85 -0.50
CA ARG A 14 -3.69 0.94 0.00
C ARG A 14 -4.56 0.49 -1.18
N HIS A 15 -4.95 -0.79 -1.18
CA HIS A 15 -5.92 -1.32 -2.15
C HIS A 15 -7.19 -0.47 -2.20
N GLY A 16 -7.92 -0.50 -3.32
CA GLY A 16 -9.25 0.08 -3.45
C GLY A 16 -10.25 -0.51 -2.45
N GLU A 17 -11.39 0.13 -2.27
CA GLU A 17 -12.44 -0.36 -1.37
C GLU A 17 -12.79 -1.83 -1.66
N SER A 18 -12.95 -2.63 -0.61
CA SER A 18 -13.31 -4.04 -0.70
C SER A 18 -14.57 -4.32 0.11
N MET A 19 -15.21 -5.47 -0.14
CA MET A 19 -16.38 -5.92 0.62
C MET A 19 -16.14 -5.96 2.13
N GLY A 20 -14.90 -6.12 2.58
CA GLY A 20 -14.52 -6.03 4.00
C GLY A 20 -14.44 -4.59 4.55
N ASN A 21 -14.60 -3.56 3.72
CA ASN A 21 -14.58 -2.15 4.15
C ASN A 21 -15.97 -1.53 4.26
N ILE A 22 -17.02 -2.23 3.85
CA ILE A 22 -18.40 -1.76 3.86
C ILE A 22 -19.29 -2.66 4.70
N GLU A 23 -20.40 -2.12 5.19
CA GLU A 23 -21.49 -2.92 5.76
C GLU A 23 -22.29 -3.55 4.62
N THR A 24 -22.43 -4.89 4.62
CA THR A 24 -23.17 -5.61 3.61
C THR A 24 -23.65 -6.96 4.13
N ASP A 25 -24.84 -7.38 3.68
CA ASP A 25 -25.40 -8.71 3.91
C ASP A 25 -24.98 -9.72 2.82
N GLU A 26 -24.28 -9.25 1.77
CA GLU A 26 -23.79 -10.14 0.72
C GLU A 26 -22.67 -11.05 1.25
N PRO A 27 -22.73 -12.35 0.97
CA PRO A 27 -21.68 -13.27 1.39
C PRO A 27 -20.39 -13.04 0.60
N PHE A 28 -19.26 -13.00 1.30
CA PHE A 28 -17.91 -12.94 0.69
C PHE A 28 -16.88 -13.67 1.55
N ASP A 29 -15.74 -14.00 0.97
CA ASP A 29 -14.58 -14.51 1.72
C ASP A 29 -14.01 -13.41 2.63
N LYS A 30 -14.21 -13.54 3.94
CA LYS A 30 -13.80 -12.54 4.93
C LYS A 30 -12.29 -12.37 5.02
N THR A 31 -11.53 -13.43 4.74
CA THR A 31 -10.06 -13.40 4.77
C THR A 31 -9.48 -12.70 3.53
N ASN A 32 -10.14 -12.90 2.38
CA ASN A 32 -9.71 -12.30 1.12
C ASN A 32 -10.89 -11.61 0.39
N PRO A 33 -11.53 -10.59 1.00
CA PRO A 33 -12.67 -9.90 0.41
C PRO A 33 -12.29 -9.25 -0.94
N PRO A 34 -13.15 -9.39 -1.99
CA PRO A 34 -12.94 -8.79 -3.29
C PRO A 34 -13.13 -7.27 -3.24
N LEU A 35 -12.63 -6.56 -4.27
CA LEU A 35 -12.97 -5.15 -4.47
C LEU A 35 -14.46 -4.97 -4.75
N THR A 36 -15.02 -3.88 -4.20
CA THR A 36 -16.36 -3.42 -4.61
C THR A 36 -16.31 -2.80 -6.01
N PRO A 37 -17.44 -2.57 -6.67
CA PRO A 37 -17.47 -1.77 -7.92
C PRO A 37 -16.81 -0.40 -7.75
N HIS A 38 -17.04 0.27 -6.61
CA HIS A 38 -16.39 1.54 -6.26
C HIS A 38 -14.86 1.36 -6.09
N GLY A 39 -14.43 0.32 -5.39
CA GLY A 39 -13.00 0.00 -5.25
C GLY A 39 -12.29 -0.27 -6.57
N LYS A 40 -12.98 -0.85 -7.56
CA LYS A 40 -12.44 -1.03 -8.92
C LYS A 40 -12.25 0.31 -9.64
N MET A 41 -13.17 1.25 -9.46
CA MET A 41 -13.01 2.63 -9.98
C MET A 41 -11.84 3.34 -9.31
N GLN A 42 -11.69 3.21 -7.98
CA GLN A 42 -10.53 3.73 -7.26
C GLN A 42 -9.22 3.12 -7.75
N ALA A 43 -9.18 1.80 -7.96
CA ALA A 43 -8.01 1.11 -8.49
C ALA A 43 -7.62 1.63 -9.89
N LYS A 44 -8.61 1.84 -10.77
CA LYS A 44 -8.40 2.44 -12.10
C LYS A 44 -7.80 3.85 -11.99
N ALA A 45 -8.31 4.70 -11.10
CA ALA A 45 -7.77 6.03 -10.87
C ALA A 45 -6.31 6.00 -10.36
N VAL A 46 -5.95 4.99 -9.54
CA VAL A 46 -4.55 4.73 -9.18
C VAL A 46 -3.71 4.42 -10.43
N GLY A 47 -4.18 3.54 -11.31
CA GLY A 47 -3.48 3.24 -12.57
C GLY A 47 -3.25 4.49 -13.42
N GLU A 48 -4.27 5.33 -13.58
CA GLU A 48 -4.19 6.60 -14.32
C GLU A 48 -3.17 7.57 -13.69
N ARG A 49 -3.10 7.63 -12.36
CA ARG A 49 -2.12 8.44 -11.63
C ARG A 49 -0.67 8.07 -11.93
N PHE A 50 -0.40 6.78 -12.15
CA PHE A 50 0.95 6.28 -12.40
C PHE A 50 1.27 6.05 -13.89
N ALA A 51 0.36 6.39 -14.81
CA ALA A 51 0.51 6.13 -16.25
C ALA A 51 1.76 6.77 -16.88
N GLU A 52 2.20 7.92 -16.36
CA GLU A 52 3.39 8.62 -16.85
C GLU A 52 4.71 8.15 -16.19
N LEU A 53 4.63 7.34 -15.14
CA LEU A 53 5.81 6.80 -14.45
C LEU A 53 6.31 5.56 -15.21
N LYS A 54 7.41 5.70 -15.95
CA LYS A 54 7.87 4.66 -16.91
C LYS A 54 8.77 3.60 -16.27
N GLU A 55 9.56 3.97 -15.27
CA GLU A 55 10.52 3.06 -14.64
C GLU A 55 10.21 2.92 -13.15
N PHE A 56 9.77 1.74 -12.76
CA PHE A 56 9.47 1.38 -11.38
C PHE A 56 9.51 -0.12 -11.15
N THR A 57 9.69 -0.53 -9.91
CA THR A 57 9.44 -1.90 -9.46
C THR A 57 8.14 -1.92 -8.66
N LEU A 58 7.20 -2.77 -9.06
CA LEU A 58 5.90 -2.92 -8.40
C LEU A 58 5.89 -4.18 -7.53
N TYR A 59 5.58 -3.99 -6.26
CA TYR A 59 5.30 -5.06 -5.30
C TYR A 59 3.82 -5.06 -4.93
N SER A 60 3.26 -6.25 -4.73
CA SER A 60 1.89 -6.39 -4.25
C SER A 60 1.77 -7.47 -3.19
N SER A 61 0.90 -7.24 -2.21
CA SER A 61 0.37 -8.29 -1.35
C SER A 61 -0.28 -9.38 -2.20
N PRO A 62 -0.23 -10.67 -1.80
CA PRO A 62 -0.88 -11.76 -2.51
C PRO A 62 -2.41 -11.72 -2.45
N LEU A 63 -3.04 -10.93 -1.55
CA LEU A 63 -4.50 -10.84 -1.44
C LEU A 63 -5.13 -10.20 -2.69
N GLY A 64 -6.24 -10.76 -3.14
CA GLY A 64 -6.91 -10.42 -4.41
C GLY A 64 -7.13 -8.92 -4.61
N ARG A 65 -7.64 -8.22 -3.60
CA ARG A 65 -7.91 -6.77 -3.64
C ARG A 65 -6.66 -5.92 -3.89
N ALA A 66 -5.51 -6.32 -3.32
CA ALA A 66 -4.24 -5.63 -3.55
C ALA A 66 -3.70 -5.91 -4.95
N ARG A 67 -3.74 -7.18 -5.38
CA ARG A 67 -3.33 -7.59 -6.73
C ARG A 67 -4.18 -6.93 -7.81
N GLU A 68 -5.50 -6.88 -7.63
CA GLU A 68 -6.41 -6.24 -8.58
C GLU A 68 -6.15 -4.73 -8.67
N THR A 69 -5.85 -4.07 -7.54
CA THR A 69 -5.44 -2.67 -7.54
C THR A 69 -4.09 -2.47 -8.24
N ALA A 70 -3.09 -3.30 -7.91
CA ALA A 70 -1.76 -3.24 -8.50
C ALA A 70 -1.78 -3.48 -10.02
N SER A 71 -2.66 -4.37 -10.51
CA SER A 71 -2.78 -4.69 -11.94
C SER A 71 -3.25 -3.51 -12.79
N GLN A 72 -3.84 -2.49 -12.20
CA GLN A 72 -4.18 -1.24 -12.90
C GLN A 72 -2.96 -0.36 -13.15
N ILE A 73 -1.85 -0.57 -12.40
CA ILE A 73 -0.59 0.13 -12.62
C ILE A 73 0.26 -0.66 -13.62
N SER A 74 0.45 -1.97 -13.39
CA SER A 74 1.16 -2.89 -14.28
C SER A 74 0.76 -4.33 -14.00
N THR A 75 0.77 -5.15 -15.05
CA THR A 75 0.62 -6.62 -14.92
C THR A 75 1.91 -7.28 -14.43
N GLU A 76 3.06 -6.64 -14.62
CA GLU A 76 4.35 -7.09 -14.10
C GLU A 76 4.51 -6.62 -12.66
N MET A 77 4.36 -7.55 -11.71
CA MET A 77 4.48 -7.26 -10.28
C MET A 77 5.13 -8.40 -9.52
N ILE A 78 5.83 -8.06 -8.48
CA ILE A 78 6.43 -9.01 -7.52
C ILE A 78 5.44 -9.23 -6.38
N ILE A 79 4.96 -10.47 -6.23
CA ILE A 79 4.09 -10.84 -5.11
C ILE A 79 4.95 -11.13 -3.89
N ASP A 80 4.64 -10.49 -2.78
CA ASP A 80 5.40 -10.59 -1.54
C ASP A 80 4.48 -10.85 -0.34
N SER A 81 4.61 -12.01 0.28
CA SER A 81 3.80 -12.40 1.45
C SER A 81 4.10 -11.56 2.70
N ASP A 82 5.25 -10.90 2.77
CA ASP A 82 5.53 -9.94 3.84
C ASP A 82 4.63 -8.67 3.75
N LEU A 83 3.86 -8.50 2.66
CA LEU A 83 2.92 -7.39 2.45
C LEU A 83 1.46 -7.74 2.82
N LEU A 84 1.19 -8.91 3.39
CA LEU A 84 -0.14 -9.30 3.88
C LEU A 84 -0.69 -8.31 4.91
N GLU A 85 -2.03 -8.23 5.00
CA GLU A 85 -2.67 -7.43 6.05
C GLU A 85 -2.30 -7.96 7.43
N ASN A 86 -2.33 -7.09 8.43
CA ASN A 86 -2.19 -7.49 9.83
C ASN A 86 -3.26 -8.53 10.17
N GLY A 87 -2.84 -9.60 10.81
CA GLY A 87 -3.75 -10.68 11.19
C GLY A 87 -4.13 -11.66 10.07
N VAL A 88 -3.46 -11.64 8.92
CA VAL A 88 -3.65 -12.60 7.83
C VAL A 88 -2.34 -13.29 7.48
N ARG A 89 -2.36 -14.60 7.36
CA ARG A 89 -1.20 -15.37 6.87
C ARG A 89 -1.56 -16.27 5.69
N ALA A 90 -0.57 -16.52 4.84
CA ALA A 90 -0.68 -17.47 3.74
C ALA A 90 -0.51 -18.90 4.25
N THR A 91 -1.30 -19.83 3.70
CA THR A 91 -1.23 -21.27 3.93
C THR A 91 -1.14 -22.01 2.60
N GLU A 92 -0.96 -23.34 2.62
CA GLU A 92 -1.00 -24.17 1.41
C GLU A 92 -2.38 -24.13 0.71
N ASN A 93 -3.46 -23.87 1.46
CA ASN A 93 -4.83 -23.85 0.97
C ASN A 93 -5.40 -22.43 0.74
N GLY A 94 -4.58 -21.36 0.83
CA GLY A 94 -5.02 -19.99 0.66
C GLY A 94 -4.59 -19.07 1.79
N PHE A 95 -5.55 -18.41 2.43
CA PHE A 95 -5.29 -17.45 3.50
C PHE A 95 -6.15 -17.79 4.72
N GLU A 96 -5.62 -17.50 5.90
CA GLU A 96 -6.36 -17.65 7.15
C GLU A 96 -6.08 -16.49 8.11
N ASP A 97 -7.04 -16.22 8.99
CA ASP A 97 -6.87 -15.27 10.07
C ASP A 97 -5.94 -15.84 11.15
N TYR A 98 -5.05 -15.03 11.68
CA TYR A 98 -4.22 -15.37 12.84
C TYR A 98 -3.99 -14.11 13.69
N TYR A 99 -3.60 -14.32 14.95
CA TYR A 99 -3.24 -13.20 15.80
C TYR A 99 -1.82 -12.71 15.46
N GLU A 100 -1.71 -11.43 15.08
CA GLU A 100 -0.45 -10.71 14.90
C GLU A 100 -0.50 -9.44 15.75
N SER A 101 0.36 -9.30 16.74
CA SER A 101 0.45 -8.08 17.53
C SER A 101 0.93 -6.88 16.69
N ALA A 102 0.72 -5.68 17.22
CA ALA A 102 1.20 -4.46 16.55
C ALA A 102 2.74 -4.45 16.43
N GLU A 103 3.43 -4.99 17.43
CA GLU A 103 4.88 -5.12 17.48
C GLU A 103 5.41 -6.12 16.45
N GLU A 104 4.75 -7.26 16.28
CA GLU A 104 5.11 -8.26 15.25
C GLU A 104 4.89 -7.70 13.85
N CYS A 105 3.75 -7.04 13.61
CA CYS A 105 3.46 -6.35 12.35
C CYS A 105 4.50 -5.26 12.06
N TYR A 106 4.91 -4.47 13.07
CA TYR A 106 5.95 -3.46 12.92
C TYR A 106 7.32 -4.08 12.63
N ALA A 107 7.67 -5.20 13.28
CA ALA A 107 8.92 -5.92 12.99
C ALA A 107 8.94 -6.44 11.54
N ARG A 108 7.81 -6.95 11.03
CA ARG A 108 7.65 -7.34 9.63
C ARG A 108 7.79 -6.13 8.70
N ALA A 109 7.23 -4.99 9.07
CA ALA A 109 7.37 -3.74 8.33
C ALA A 109 8.84 -3.27 8.25
N LEU A 110 9.60 -3.34 9.36
CA LEU A 110 11.04 -3.05 9.37
C LEU A 110 11.82 -3.97 8.43
N LYS A 111 11.49 -5.28 8.41
CA LYS A 111 12.08 -6.25 7.48
C LYS A 111 11.82 -5.86 6.02
N VAL A 112 10.58 -5.45 5.69
CA VAL A 112 10.21 -5.00 4.34
C VAL A 112 11.01 -3.75 3.96
N ILE A 113 11.10 -2.73 4.81
CA ILE A 113 11.89 -1.52 4.53
C ILE A 113 13.37 -1.86 4.33
N GLY A 114 13.94 -2.72 5.17
CA GLY A 114 15.32 -3.20 5.02
C GLY A 114 15.54 -3.89 3.66
N LYS A 115 14.61 -4.78 3.26
CA LYS A 115 14.62 -5.47 1.96
C LYS A 115 14.56 -4.49 0.78
N ILE A 116 13.65 -3.52 0.82
CA ILE A 116 13.51 -2.52 -0.24
C ILE A 116 14.80 -1.70 -0.35
N ARG A 117 15.32 -1.15 0.74
CA ARG A 117 16.53 -0.34 0.74
C ARG A 117 17.80 -1.12 0.36
N SER A 118 17.84 -2.43 0.58
CA SER A 118 18.97 -3.27 0.16
C SER A 118 18.96 -3.63 -1.32
N LYS A 119 17.75 -3.74 -1.92
CA LYS A 119 17.57 -4.15 -3.32
C LYS A 119 17.55 -2.99 -4.30
N HIS A 120 17.11 -1.83 -3.85
CA HIS A 120 16.90 -0.65 -4.69
C HIS A 120 17.85 0.47 -4.32
N ARG A 121 18.22 1.27 -5.32
CA ARG A 121 19.19 2.38 -5.21
C ARG A 121 18.49 3.73 -5.31
N ASN A 122 19.23 4.79 -5.00
CA ASN A 122 18.82 6.15 -5.31
C ASN A 122 18.44 6.25 -6.80
N HIS A 123 17.49 7.10 -7.14
CA HIS A 123 16.87 7.29 -8.47
C HIS A 123 15.82 6.23 -8.87
N GLU A 124 15.67 5.15 -8.14
CA GLU A 124 14.65 4.15 -8.45
C GLU A 124 13.30 4.50 -7.83
N ASN A 125 12.23 4.12 -8.56
CA ASN A 125 10.87 4.18 -8.08
C ASN A 125 10.42 2.78 -7.66
N VAL A 126 9.92 2.67 -6.44
CA VAL A 126 9.32 1.44 -5.91
C VAL A 126 7.89 1.72 -5.51
N ILE A 127 6.98 0.92 -6.00
CA ILE A 127 5.56 0.97 -5.67
C ILE A 127 5.20 -0.27 -4.87
N ILE A 128 4.51 -0.11 -3.75
CA ILE A 128 3.98 -1.19 -2.93
C ILE A 128 2.47 -1.01 -2.80
N VAL A 129 1.71 -2.02 -3.22
CA VAL A 129 0.26 -2.08 -3.00
C VAL A 129 -0.04 -3.08 -1.89
N ALA A 130 -0.61 -2.59 -0.79
CA ALA A 130 -0.88 -3.38 0.41
C ALA A 130 -2.16 -2.91 1.14
N HIS A 131 -2.20 -3.00 2.46
CA HIS A 131 -3.40 -2.90 3.28
C HIS A 131 -3.26 -1.84 4.38
N GLY A 132 -4.40 -1.41 4.93
CA GLY A 132 -4.45 -0.26 5.82
C GLY A 132 -3.63 -0.41 7.11
N MET A 133 -3.80 -1.51 7.84
CA MET A 133 -3.10 -1.73 9.11
C MET A 133 -1.61 -1.99 8.89
N PHE A 134 -1.26 -2.81 7.90
CA PHE A 134 0.13 -3.07 7.56
C PHE A 134 0.84 -1.80 7.08
N LEU A 135 0.24 -1.02 6.18
CA LEU A 135 0.83 0.25 5.70
C LEU A 135 1.01 1.28 6.80
N ASN A 136 0.12 1.31 7.80
CA ASN A 136 0.32 2.14 8.98
C ASN A 136 1.64 1.83 9.69
N GLN A 137 1.97 0.53 9.86
CA GLN A 137 3.24 0.12 10.44
C GLN A 137 4.41 0.34 9.47
N LEU A 138 4.20 0.11 8.16
CA LEU A 138 5.24 0.28 7.14
C LEU A 138 5.68 1.74 7.02
N ILE A 139 4.74 2.69 7.04
CA ILE A 139 5.04 4.13 7.03
C ILE A 139 5.83 4.51 8.29
N LYS A 140 5.41 4.03 9.47
CA LYS A 140 6.14 4.29 10.72
C LYS A 140 7.54 3.72 10.68
N ALA A 141 7.71 2.47 10.21
CA ALA A 141 9.01 1.84 10.05
C ALA A 141 9.92 2.64 9.10
N ALA A 142 9.38 3.10 7.97
CA ALA A 142 10.12 3.91 6.99
C ALA A 142 10.58 5.26 7.56
N LEU A 143 9.78 5.86 8.44
CA LEU A 143 10.06 7.16 9.07
C LEU A 143 10.78 7.05 10.42
N ASN A 144 11.17 5.85 10.86
CA ASN A 144 11.72 5.57 12.18
C ASN A 144 10.83 6.02 13.36
N ILE A 145 9.50 5.98 13.17
CA ILE A 145 8.51 6.26 14.21
C ILE A 145 8.25 4.97 14.99
N PRO A 146 8.35 4.96 16.33
CA PRO A 146 8.06 3.77 17.13
C PRO A 146 6.62 3.23 16.93
N CYS A 147 6.44 1.93 17.04
CA CYS A 147 5.17 1.23 16.79
C CYS A 147 3.97 1.88 17.45
N GLY A 148 4.04 2.14 18.76
CA GLY A 148 2.96 2.69 19.58
C GLY A 148 2.82 4.23 19.57
N ALA A 149 3.72 4.98 18.88
CA ALA A 149 3.80 6.42 19.02
C ALA A 149 2.59 7.17 18.46
N MET A 150 1.97 6.66 17.37
CA MET A 150 0.81 7.29 16.74
C MET A 150 0.08 6.32 15.79
N ARG A 151 -1.15 6.68 15.41
CA ARG A 151 -1.87 6.04 14.32
C ARG A 151 -1.93 6.98 13.13
N LEU A 152 -1.69 6.43 11.93
CA LEU A 152 -1.79 7.16 10.67
C LEU A 152 -3.05 6.69 9.94
N SER A 153 -3.80 7.61 9.38
CA SER A 153 -4.88 7.26 8.46
C SER A 153 -4.31 6.82 7.12
N VAL A 154 -4.85 5.73 6.59
CA VAL A 154 -4.50 5.22 5.25
C VAL A 154 -5.82 4.87 4.56
N TYR A 155 -6.35 5.78 3.75
CA TYR A 155 -7.62 5.59 3.03
C TYR A 155 -7.48 4.62 1.87
N ASN A 156 -8.59 4.01 1.43
CA ASN A 156 -8.59 3.16 0.26
C ASN A 156 -8.05 3.91 -0.97
N ALA A 157 -7.20 3.25 -1.73
CA ALA A 157 -6.50 3.80 -2.90
C ALA A 157 -5.65 5.06 -2.62
N SER A 158 -5.41 5.44 -1.35
CA SER A 158 -4.53 6.55 -1.03
C SER A 158 -3.07 6.24 -1.36
N VAL A 159 -2.30 7.28 -1.64
CA VAL A 159 -0.87 7.22 -1.94
C VAL A 159 -0.09 7.97 -0.87
N THR A 160 0.87 7.28 -0.26
CA THR A 160 1.91 7.91 0.59
C THR A 160 3.23 7.79 -0.13
N LYS A 161 3.99 8.87 -0.26
CA LYS A 161 5.32 8.90 -0.88
C LYS A 161 6.38 9.22 0.14
N ILE A 162 7.39 8.34 0.24
CA ILE A 162 8.55 8.49 1.11
C ILE A 162 9.82 8.47 0.24
N ASN A 163 10.70 9.41 0.46
CA ASN A 163 11.97 9.51 -0.26
C ASN A 163 13.12 9.16 0.69
N PHE A 164 13.94 8.20 0.30
CA PHE A 164 15.17 7.82 1.01
C PHE A 164 16.39 8.33 0.25
N CYS A 165 17.34 8.89 1.00
CA CYS A 165 18.65 9.26 0.50
C CYS A 165 19.70 8.80 1.54
N ASP A 166 20.86 8.33 1.08
CA ASP A 166 21.89 7.84 1.99
C ASP A 166 22.51 8.97 2.82
N ASP A 167 22.59 10.17 2.24
CA ASP A 167 23.25 11.34 2.83
C ASP A 167 22.28 12.40 3.39
N ALA A 168 20.98 12.09 3.48
CA ALA A 168 19.98 13.04 3.95
C ALA A 168 18.89 12.36 4.80
N PRO A 169 18.18 13.10 5.67
CA PRO A 169 17.04 12.58 6.40
C PRO A 169 15.95 12.05 5.46
N VAL A 170 15.27 11.00 5.90
CA VAL A 170 14.07 10.48 5.24
C VAL A 170 13.02 11.59 5.09
N LYS A 171 12.43 11.72 3.91
CA LYS A 171 11.42 12.75 3.60
C LYS A 171 10.06 12.09 3.34
N LEU A 172 9.05 12.45 4.14
CA LEU A 172 7.65 12.20 3.82
C LEU A 172 7.20 13.25 2.79
N ALA A 173 7.11 12.86 1.53
CA ALA A 173 6.79 13.77 0.43
C ALA A 173 5.28 13.93 0.20
N LEU A 174 4.50 12.85 0.41
CA LEU A 174 3.04 12.83 0.39
C LEU A 174 2.55 11.93 1.51
N SER A 175 1.42 12.25 2.12
CA SER A 175 0.79 11.42 3.15
C SER A 175 -0.67 11.23 2.85
N ASN A 176 -1.10 9.97 2.69
CA ASN A 176 -2.52 9.61 2.53
C ASN A 176 -3.24 10.44 1.45
N ASP A 177 -2.56 10.72 0.34
CA ASP A 177 -3.07 11.56 -0.73
C ASP A 177 -4.07 10.82 -1.62
N VAL A 178 -5.24 11.39 -1.77
CA VAL A 178 -6.37 10.87 -2.56
C VAL A 178 -6.78 11.83 -3.69
N SER A 179 -5.94 12.80 -4.03
CA SER A 179 -6.24 13.85 -5.01
C SER A 179 -6.56 13.33 -6.42
N HIS A 180 -6.14 12.11 -6.75
CA HIS A 180 -6.45 11.42 -8.00
C HIS A 180 -7.85 10.79 -8.01
N LEU A 181 -8.47 10.61 -6.84
CA LEU A 181 -9.83 10.12 -6.73
C LEU A 181 -10.77 11.30 -6.94
N LYS A 182 -11.05 11.63 -8.20
CA LYS A 182 -12.03 12.67 -8.56
C LYS A 182 -13.43 12.18 -8.21
N GLU A 183 -14.31 13.10 -7.88
CA GLU A 183 -15.73 12.79 -7.74
C GLU A 183 -16.22 12.10 -9.01
N THR A 184 -16.50 10.82 -8.91
CA THR A 184 -17.26 10.08 -9.90
C THR A 184 -18.69 10.05 -9.39
N ASP A 185 -19.57 10.86 -10.00
CA ASP A 185 -21.01 10.89 -9.77
C ASP A 185 -21.51 11.38 -8.41
N GLY A 186 -20.84 12.37 -7.80
CA GLY A 186 -21.42 13.14 -6.68
C GLY A 186 -21.48 12.42 -5.35
N GLU A 187 -20.89 11.22 -5.19
CA GLU A 187 -20.85 10.48 -3.95
C GLU A 187 -19.42 10.30 -3.40
N LYS A 188 -19.23 10.91 -2.27
CA LYS A 188 -18.26 10.69 -1.16
C LYS A 188 -17.14 9.67 -1.39
N LEU A 189 -16.04 10.13 -1.95
CA LEU A 189 -14.77 9.38 -2.00
C LEU A 189 -14.01 9.32 -0.65
N PHE A 190 -14.56 9.86 0.43
CA PHE A 190 -13.79 10.24 1.62
C PHE A 190 -14.18 9.56 2.93
N TRP A 191 -14.94 8.48 2.99
CA TRP A 191 -15.31 7.94 4.29
C TRP A 191 -14.89 6.51 4.51
N MET A 192 -13.98 6.42 5.44
CA MET A 192 -13.41 5.40 6.33
C MET A 192 -12.17 4.69 5.90
#